data_dce490364206bef5391e9bf35c567b72
#
_entry.id   dce490364206bef5391e9bf35c567b72
#
_cell.length_a   1.000
_cell.length_b   1.000
_cell.length_c   1.000
_cell.angle_alpha   90.00
_cell.angle_beta   90.00
_cell.angle_gamma   90.00
#
_symmetry.space_group_name_H-M   'P 1'
#
loop_
_entity.id
_entity.type
_entity.pdbx_description
1 polymer ?
#
loop_
_entity_poly.entity_id
_entity_poly.type
_entity_poly.pdbx_seq_one_letter_code
_entity_poly.pdbx_strand_id
1 'polypeptide(L)'
;IKTPKILNLLNTKYMIFGSAAQPQVVPNPNANGNAWFVSDLKFVNNPNEEIASLGTIDSKKTAVINVEDKKYFEGKNLQADSSATINLTKYEPNELEFKSNSKTPQLAVFSEIYYPHGWKISVDGKEVDYVKADYLLRAVHVPAGTHNIKMVFEPQVIEPGKWISLIC
;
A
#
# COMPACT_ATOMS: atom_id res chain seq x y z
N ILE A 1 17.66 17.83 -7.32
CA ILE A 1 17.93 16.52 -6.68
C ILE A 1 16.88 15.56 -7.19
N LYS A 2 17.29 14.47 -7.89
CA LYS A 2 16.34 13.41 -8.27
C LYS A 2 16.00 12.62 -7.00
N THR A 3 14.75 12.71 -6.59
CA THR A 3 14.24 11.87 -5.48
C THR A 3 14.30 10.41 -5.88
N PRO A 4 14.93 9.52 -5.10
CA PRO A 4 14.84 8.10 -5.37
C PRO A 4 13.38 7.66 -5.45
N LYS A 5 13.00 6.92 -6.49
CA LYS A 5 11.60 6.50 -6.72
C LYS A 5 10.99 5.77 -5.53
N ILE A 6 11.82 5.05 -4.76
CA ILE A 6 11.38 4.35 -3.56
C ILE A 6 10.84 5.30 -2.48
N LEU A 7 11.37 6.53 -2.36
CA LEU A 7 10.85 7.53 -1.42
C LEU A 7 9.46 8.01 -1.82
N ASN A 8 9.14 7.98 -3.12
CA ASN A 8 7.80 8.32 -3.60
C ASN A 8 6.78 7.24 -3.17
N LEU A 9 7.15 5.97 -3.30
CA LEU A 9 6.35 4.83 -2.85
C LEU A 9 6.09 4.86 -1.34
N LEU A 10 7.09 5.26 -0.56
CA LEU A 10 7.00 5.41 0.89
C LEU A 10 6.32 6.70 1.34
N ASN A 11 5.70 7.44 0.41
CA ASN A 11 5.04 8.71 0.69
C ASN A 11 5.91 9.71 1.46
N THR A 12 7.23 9.70 1.22
CA THR A 12 8.16 10.67 1.83
C THR A 12 7.84 12.05 1.33
N LYS A 13 7.28 12.92 2.17
CA LYS A 13 6.83 14.28 1.80
C LYS A 13 7.95 15.30 1.85
N TYR A 14 8.90 15.12 2.75
CA TYR A 14 10.00 16.05 2.97
C TYR A 14 11.32 15.30 3.12
N MET A 15 12.39 15.90 2.65
CA MET A 15 13.76 15.45 2.84
C MET A 15 14.56 16.53 3.51
N ILE A 16 15.41 16.17 4.47
CA ILE A 16 16.28 17.10 5.19
C ILE A 16 17.72 16.87 4.73
N PHE A 17 18.36 17.89 4.25
CA PHE A 17 19.76 17.91 3.80
C PHE A 17 20.57 18.93 4.61
N GLY A 18 21.89 18.84 4.52
CA GLY A 18 22.82 19.77 5.18
C GLY A 18 23.27 19.30 6.54
N SER A 19 23.90 20.19 7.30
CA SER A 19 24.38 19.92 8.67
C SER A 19 23.28 20.16 9.70
N ALA A 20 23.47 19.62 10.91
CA ALA A 20 22.55 19.89 12.02
C ALA A 20 22.43 21.39 12.37
N ALA A 21 23.47 22.19 12.08
CA ALA A 21 23.49 23.65 12.29
C ALA A 21 22.75 24.43 11.19
N GLN A 22 22.62 23.85 9.98
CA GLN A 22 21.96 24.48 8.83
C GLN A 22 21.16 23.44 8.04
N PRO A 23 20.05 22.94 8.57
CA PRO A 23 19.19 21.97 7.88
C PRO A 23 18.43 22.67 6.76
N GLN A 24 18.37 22.03 5.60
CA GLN A 24 17.54 22.45 4.47
C GLN A 24 16.42 21.45 4.28
N VAL A 25 15.18 21.89 4.40
CA VAL A 25 14.00 21.05 4.18
C VAL A 25 13.54 21.21 2.73
N VAL A 26 13.55 20.10 1.99
CA VAL A 26 13.13 20.07 0.58
C VAL A 26 11.85 19.24 0.47
N PRO A 27 10.73 19.80 -0.05
CA PRO A 27 9.52 19.03 -0.28
C PRO A 27 9.72 18.04 -1.44
N ASN A 28 9.02 16.91 -1.36
CA ASN A 28 8.95 15.92 -2.44
C ASN A 28 7.58 15.99 -3.14
N PRO A 29 7.45 16.68 -4.27
CA PRO A 29 6.18 16.81 -5.00
C PRO A 29 5.77 15.49 -5.70
N ASN A 30 6.66 14.51 -5.76
CA ASN A 30 6.43 13.24 -6.45
C ASN A 30 5.97 12.11 -5.52
N ALA A 31 5.78 12.35 -4.22
CA ALA A 31 5.23 11.37 -3.29
C ALA A 31 3.90 10.82 -3.83
N ASN A 32 3.72 9.48 -3.76
CA ASN A 32 2.54 8.82 -4.32
C ASN A 32 1.26 9.07 -3.49
N GLY A 33 1.40 9.49 -2.25
CA GLY A 33 0.29 9.63 -1.30
C GLY A 33 0.16 8.42 -0.38
N ASN A 34 -0.88 8.41 0.44
CA ASN A 34 -1.14 7.32 1.38
C ASN A 34 -1.66 6.06 0.67
N ALA A 35 -2.39 6.26 -0.45
CA ALA A 35 -2.85 5.21 -1.33
C ALA A 35 -3.03 5.75 -2.75
N TRP A 36 -2.93 4.89 -3.76
CA TRP A 36 -3.18 5.21 -5.16
C TRP A 36 -3.63 3.97 -5.91
N PHE A 37 -4.28 4.17 -7.06
CA PHE A 37 -4.66 3.10 -7.96
C PHE A 37 -3.60 2.88 -9.04
N VAL A 38 -3.45 1.61 -9.45
CA VAL A 38 -2.59 1.22 -10.57
C VAL A 38 -3.40 0.43 -11.61
N SER A 39 -3.05 0.63 -12.88
CA SER A 39 -3.68 -0.06 -14.02
C SER A 39 -2.85 -1.22 -14.54
N ASP A 40 -1.55 -1.24 -14.26
CA ASP A 40 -0.62 -2.19 -14.85
C ASP A 40 0.08 -3.00 -13.76
N LEU A 41 0.35 -4.27 -14.08
CA LEU A 41 1.08 -5.19 -13.22
C LEU A 41 2.36 -5.65 -13.91
N LYS A 42 3.48 -5.59 -13.22
CA LYS A 42 4.73 -6.19 -13.63
C LYS A 42 5.05 -7.37 -12.73
N PHE A 43 4.96 -8.59 -13.28
CA PHE A 43 5.33 -9.78 -12.53
C PHE A 43 6.84 -10.02 -12.60
N VAL A 44 7.42 -10.43 -11.46
CA VAL A 44 8.84 -10.73 -11.28
C VAL A 44 9.04 -12.03 -10.49
N ASN A 45 10.18 -12.70 -10.68
CA ASN A 45 10.39 -14.03 -10.12
C ASN A 45 11.04 -14.03 -8.73
N ASN A 46 11.67 -12.95 -8.35
CA ASN A 46 12.42 -12.89 -7.09
C ASN A 46 12.57 -11.45 -6.57
N PRO A 47 12.93 -11.28 -5.28
CA PRO A 47 13.06 -9.98 -4.64
C PRO A 47 14.08 -9.03 -5.30
N ASN A 48 15.15 -9.56 -5.90
CA ASN A 48 16.16 -8.72 -6.56
C ASN A 48 15.59 -8.07 -7.84
N GLU A 49 14.83 -8.83 -8.62
CA GLU A 49 14.10 -8.30 -9.78
C GLU A 49 13.02 -7.29 -9.37
N GLU A 50 12.36 -7.54 -8.23
CA GLU A 50 11.36 -6.65 -7.69
C GLU A 50 11.96 -5.27 -7.37
N ILE A 51 13.04 -5.22 -6.58
CA ILE A 51 13.77 -3.98 -6.26
C ILE A 51 14.31 -3.29 -7.52
N ALA A 52 14.94 -4.03 -8.43
CA ALA A 52 15.48 -3.47 -9.66
C ALA A 52 14.36 -2.83 -10.52
N SER A 53 13.17 -3.43 -10.54
CA SER A 53 12.02 -2.94 -11.29
C SER A 53 11.52 -1.60 -10.76
N LEU A 54 11.53 -1.37 -9.44
CA LEU A 54 11.09 -0.11 -8.83
C LEU A 54 11.86 1.11 -9.33
N GLY A 55 13.12 0.93 -9.74
CA GLY A 55 13.93 1.98 -10.35
C GLY A 55 13.48 2.40 -11.76
N THR A 56 12.74 1.55 -12.47
CA THR A 56 12.43 1.73 -13.91
C THR A 56 10.96 2.04 -14.18
N ILE A 57 10.02 1.54 -13.36
CA ILE A 57 8.59 1.73 -13.56
C ILE A 57 8.12 3.15 -13.22
N ASP A 58 6.91 3.48 -13.67
CA ASP A 58 6.09 4.57 -13.13
C ASP A 58 5.19 3.97 -12.03
N SER A 59 5.58 4.16 -10.78
CA SER A 59 4.89 3.59 -9.62
C SER A 59 3.46 4.10 -9.40
N LYS A 60 3.07 5.19 -10.07
CA LYS A 60 1.68 5.67 -10.08
C LYS A 60 0.78 4.94 -11.07
N LYS A 61 1.36 4.10 -11.93
CA LYS A 61 0.62 3.35 -12.96
C LYS A 61 0.81 1.86 -12.84
N THR A 62 1.99 1.43 -12.41
CA THR A 62 2.40 0.01 -12.43
C THR A 62 2.81 -0.44 -11.05
N ALA A 63 2.23 -1.53 -10.56
CA ALA A 63 2.73 -2.24 -9.38
C ALA A 63 3.60 -3.43 -9.78
N VAL A 64 4.66 -3.67 -9.02
CA VAL A 64 5.52 -4.86 -9.17
C VAL A 64 5.03 -5.93 -8.20
N ILE A 65 4.75 -7.11 -8.73
CA ILE A 65 4.17 -8.25 -8.00
C ILE A 65 5.06 -9.47 -8.18
N ASN A 66 5.30 -10.23 -7.10
CA ASN A 66 5.97 -11.52 -7.24
C ASN A 66 5.06 -12.52 -7.95
N VAL A 67 5.62 -13.39 -8.79
CA VAL A 67 4.85 -14.43 -9.50
C VAL A 67 4.16 -15.40 -8.56
N GLU A 68 4.64 -15.57 -7.32
CA GLU A 68 3.99 -16.37 -6.27
C GLU A 68 2.59 -15.85 -5.92
N ASP A 69 2.38 -14.53 -6.02
CA ASP A 69 1.10 -13.86 -5.76
C ASP A 69 0.21 -13.75 -7.01
N LYS A 70 0.65 -14.29 -8.16
CA LYS A 70 -0.09 -14.19 -9.43
C LYS A 70 -1.51 -14.74 -9.33
N LYS A 71 -1.71 -15.80 -8.56
CA LYS A 71 -3.02 -16.42 -8.33
C LYS A 71 -4.05 -15.44 -7.75
N TYR A 72 -3.61 -14.46 -6.96
CA TYR A 72 -4.49 -13.43 -6.42
C TYR A 72 -5.22 -12.62 -7.51
N PHE A 73 -4.64 -12.51 -8.70
CA PHE A 73 -5.15 -11.72 -9.81
C PHE A 73 -6.00 -12.53 -10.80
N GLU A 74 -6.12 -13.84 -10.62
CA GLU A 74 -6.95 -14.69 -11.49
C GLU A 74 -8.42 -14.23 -11.44
N GLY A 75 -9.01 -13.99 -12.61
CA GLY A 75 -10.39 -13.50 -12.74
C GLY A 75 -10.59 -12.03 -12.37
N LYS A 76 -9.55 -11.29 -11.95
CA LYS A 76 -9.61 -9.87 -11.65
C LYS A 76 -9.14 -9.06 -12.85
N ASN A 77 -10.05 -8.32 -13.46
CA ASN A 77 -9.74 -7.47 -14.61
C ASN A 77 -9.53 -6.03 -14.13
N LEU A 78 -8.29 -5.55 -14.22
CA LEU A 78 -7.94 -4.17 -13.91
C LEU A 78 -8.10 -3.32 -15.17
N GLN A 79 -8.78 -2.20 -15.05
CA GLN A 79 -8.97 -1.26 -16.14
C GLN A 79 -8.65 0.15 -15.67
N ALA A 80 -7.82 0.85 -16.42
CA ALA A 80 -7.47 2.23 -16.09
C ALA A 80 -8.71 3.12 -16.00
N ASP A 81 -8.82 3.86 -14.90
CA ASP A 81 -9.83 4.90 -14.69
C ASP A 81 -9.14 6.17 -14.20
N SER A 82 -8.98 7.15 -15.09
CA SER A 82 -8.33 8.42 -14.77
C SER A 82 -9.14 9.29 -13.79
N SER A 83 -10.40 8.94 -13.55
CA SER A 83 -11.26 9.63 -12.59
C SER A 83 -11.28 8.95 -11.21
N ALA A 84 -10.63 7.78 -11.09
CA ALA A 84 -10.58 7.04 -9.83
C ALA A 84 -9.84 7.82 -8.74
N THR A 85 -10.39 7.80 -7.54
CA THR A 85 -9.83 8.45 -6.37
C THR A 85 -9.82 7.52 -5.17
N ILE A 86 -8.78 7.63 -4.35
CA ILE A 86 -8.69 6.96 -3.05
C ILE A 86 -8.06 7.91 -2.05
N ASN A 87 -8.72 8.16 -0.93
CA ASN A 87 -8.30 9.14 0.06
C ASN A 87 -8.31 8.52 1.46
N LEU A 88 -7.27 8.80 2.24
CA LEU A 88 -7.20 8.47 3.65
C LEU A 88 -8.21 9.34 4.41
N THR A 89 -9.09 8.72 5.20
CA THR A 89 -10.12 9.40 5.99
C THR A 89 -9.86 9.30 7.51
N LYS A 90 -9.15 8.26 7.94
CA LYS A 90 -8.73 8.07 9.33
C LYS A 90 -7.34 7.46 9.40
N TYR A 91 -6.51 7.98 10.30
CA TYR A 91 -5.16 7.46 10.56
C TYR A 91 -4.94 7.32 12.06
N GLU A 92 -4.93 6.09 12.54
CA GLU A 92 -4.58 5.73 13.91
C GLU A 92 -3.55 4.60 13.90
N PRO A 93 -2.78 4.37 14.97
CA PRO A 93 -1.70 3.36 14.97
C PRO A 93 -2.14 1.95 14.56
N ASN A 94 -3.37 1.57 14.94
CA ASN A 94 -3.93 0.23 14.70
C ASN A 94 -5.14 0.24 13.77
N GLU A 95 -5.50 1.38 13.20
CA GLU A 95 -6.68 1.51 12.35
C GLU A 95 -6.48 2.58 11.28
N LEU A 96 -6.67 2.19 10.03
CA LEU A 96 -6.63 3.09 8.87
C LEU A 96 -7.94 2.96 8.12
N GLU A 97 -8.52 4.08 7.70
CA GLU A 97 -9.71 4.08 6.85
C GLU A 97 -9.47 4.91 5.59
N PHE A 98 -9.94 4.39 4.48
CA PHE A 98 -9.87 5.05 3.18
C PHE A 98 -11.25 5.05 2.53
N LYS A 99 -11.52 6.09 1.76
CA LYS A 99 -12.68 6.15 0.87
C LYS A 99 -12.21 6.16 -0.57
N SER A 100 -12.74 5.25 -1.36
CA SER A 100 -12.45 5.13 -2.79
C SER A 100 -13.67 5.42 -3.64
N ASN A 101 -13.44 5.85 -4.88
CA ASN A 101 -14.46 5.96 -5.91
C ASN A 101 -13.83 5.68 -7.27
N SER A 102 -14.39 4.74 -8.04
CA SER A 102 -13.90 4.38 -9.38
C SER A 102 -15.03 3.82 -10.24
N LYS A 103 -14.94 4.01 -11.55
CA LYS A 103 -15.92 3.47 -12.51
C LYS A 103 -15.65 2.01 -12.88
N THR A 104 -14.42 1.56 -12.67
CA THR A 104 -13.94 0.21 -13.01
C THR A 104 -13.23 -0.40 -11.80
N PRO A 105 -13.14 -1.75 -11.71
CA PRO A 105 -12.35 -2.38 -10.67
C PRO A 105 -10.88 -1.93 -10.74
N GLN A 106 -10.28 -1.65 -9.60
CA GLN A 106 -8.93 -1.11 -9.47
C GLN A 106 -8.06 -1.97 -8.55
N LEU A 107 -6.75 -1.89 -8.70
CA LEU A 107 -5.82 -2.31 -7.66
C LEU A 107 -5.36 -1.07 -6.88
N ALA A 108 -5.73 -1.00 -5.61
CA ALA A 108 -5.23 0.02 -4.69
C ALA A 108 -3.91 -0.44 -4.09
N VAL A 109 -2.86 0.37 -4.23
CA VAL A 109 -1.59 0.22 -3.51
C VAL A 109 -1.58 1.22 -2.36
N PHE A 110 -1.16 0.78 -1.19
CA PHE A 110 -1.10 1.58 0.03
C PHE A 110 0.34 1.78 0.45
N SER A 111 0.70 3.00 0.84
CA SER A 111 2.03 3.34 1.37
C SER A 111 2.22 2.80 2.80
N GLU A 112 1.79 1.56 3.02
CA GLU A 112 1.82 0.85 4.29
C GLU A 112 2.62 -0.45 4.13
N ILE A 113 3.52 -0.70 5.08
CA ILE A 113 4.39 -1.87 5.04
C ILE A 113 3.57 -3.16 5.12
N TYR A 114 3.80 -4.07 4.17
CA TYR A 114 3.22 -5.40 4.20
C TYR A 114 3.73 -6.17 5.42
N TYR A 115 2.81 -6.53 6.29
CA TYR A 115 3.06 -7.39 7.43
C TYR A 115 1.88 -8.38 7.55
N PRO A 116 2.10 -9.68 7.27
CA PRO A 116 1.01 -10.65 7.14
C PRO A 116 0.37 -11.05 8.48
N HIS A 117 0.99 -10.69 9.62
CA HIS A 117 0.54 -11.14 10.93
C HIS A 117 -0.21 -10.04 11.67
N GLY A 118 -1.53 -10.14 11.70
CA GLY A 118 -2.38 -9.29 12.52
C GLY A 118 -3.13 -8.18 11.78
N TRP A 119 -2.74 -7.79 10.58
CA TRP A 119 -3.52 -6.86 9.79
C TRP A 119 -4.67 -7.58 9.08
N LYS A 120 -5.86 -7.03 9.21
CA LYS A 120 -7.06 -7.41 8.45
C LYS A 120 -7.49 -6.24 7.60
N ILE A 121 -7.92 -6.52 6.38
CA ILE A 121 -8.42 -5.50 5.46
C ILE A 121 -9.85 -5.86 5.09
N SER A 122 -10.74 -4.88 5.13
CA SER A 122 -12.12 -5.04 4.70
C SER A 122 -12.53 -3.95 3.72
N VAL A 123 -13.40 -4.31 2.78
CA VAL A 123 -14.09 -3.39 1.87
C VAL A 123 -15.57 -3.45 2.21
N ASP A 124 -16.15 -2.33 2.61
CA ASP A 124 -17.53 -2.19 3.08
C ASP A 124 -17.90 -3.20 4.18
N GLY A 125 -16.96 -3.44 5.10
CA GLY A 125 -17.11 -4.37 6.21
C GLY A 125 -16.91 -5.85 5.88
N LYS A 126 -16.70 -6.21 4.61
CA LYS A 126 -16.36 -7.58 4.19
C LYS A 126 -14.85 -7.74 4.14
N GLU A 127 -14.31 -8.70 4.90
CA GLU A 127 -12.89 -9.03 4.87
C GLU A 127 -12.46 -9.50 3.46
N VAL A 128 -11.32 -9.00 3.01
CA VAL A 128 -10.75 -9.29 1.70
C VAL A 128 -9.28 -9.66 1.81
N ASP A 129 -8.84 -10.52 0.92
CA ASP A 129 -7.41 -10.84 0.79
C ASP A 129 -6.64 -9.64 0.24
N TYR A 130 -5.36 -9.56 0.60
CA TYR A 130 -4.42 -8.57 0.10
C TYR A 130 -3.08 -9.21 -0.20
N VAL A 131 -2.30 -8.58 -1.06
CA VAL A 131 -1.00 -9.08 -1.49
C VAL A 131 0.11 -8.07 -1.22
N LYS A 132 1.34 -8.57 -1.24
CA LYS A 132 2.52 -7.72 -1.25
C LYS A 132 2.72 -7.14 -2.65
N ALA A 133 2.98 -5.84 -2.71
CA ALA A 133 3.31 -5.12 -3.93
C ALA A 133 4.55 -4.25 -3.71
N ASP A 134 5.25 -3.93 -4.79
CA ASP A 134 6.36 -2.99 -4.79
C ASP A 134 7.40 -3.31 -3.70
N TYR A 135 7.70 -4.61 -3.54
CA TYR A 135 8.64 -5.19 -2.58
C TYR A 135 8.16 -5.22 -1.13
N LEU A 136 7.47 -4.19 -0.65
CA LEU A 136 7.14 -4.05 0.78
C LEU A 136 5.77 -3.41 1.07
N LEU A 137 5.01 -3.02 0.06
CA LEU A 137 3.72 -2.36 0.25
C LEU A 137 2.55 -3.35 0.20
N ARG A 138 1.36 -2.90 0.60
CA ARG A 138 0.12 -3.67 0.52
C ARG A 138 -0.67 -3.28 -0.72
N ALA A 139 -1.31 -4.25 -1.35
CA ALA A 139 -2.24 -3.99 -2.44
C ALA A 139 -3.52 -4.80 -2.29
N VAL A 140 -4.64 -4.15 -2.62
CA VAL A 140 -6.00 -4.70 -2.50
C VAL A 140 -6.76 -4.45 -3.79
N HIS A 141 -7.45 -5.47 -4.28
CA HIS A 141 -8.41 -5.31 -5.38
C HIS A 141 -9.70 -4.67 -4.84
N VAL A 142 -10.07 -3.52 -5.40
CA VAL A 142 -11.26 -2.76 -5.03
C VAL A 142 -12.25 -2.81 -6.19
N PRO A 143 -13.52 -3.21 -5.98
CA PRO A 143 -14.55 -3.22 -7.02
C PRO A 143 -14.82 -1.82 -7.58
N ALA A 144 -15.57 -1.74 -8.69
CA ALA A 144 -16.08 -0.48 -9.19
C ALA A 144 -17.16 0.08 -8.25
N GLY A 145 -17.18 1.38 -8.06
CA GLY A 145 -18.10 2.09 -7.17
C GLY A 145 -17.42 2.94 -6.13
N THR A 146 -18.20 3.34 -5.15
CA THR A 146 -17.72 4.06 -3.96
C THR A 146 -17.65 3.08 -2.80
N HIS A 147 -16.45 2.90 -2.23
CA HIS A 147 -16.20 1.92 -1.18
C HIS A 147 -15.47 2.54 0.00
N ASN A 148 -15.72 1.98 1.20
CA ASN A 148 -14.94 2.25 2.40
C ASN A 148 -14.00 1.06 2.62
N ILE A 149 -12.70 1.35 2.68
CA ILE A 149 -11.65 0.36 2.93
C ILE A 149 -11.14 0.60 4.34
N LYS A 150 -11.17 -0.44 5.16
CA LYS A 150 -10.70 -0.38 6.54
C LYS A 150 -9.60 -1.40 6.76
N MET A 151 -8.52 -0.97 7.40
CA MET A 151 -7.40 -1.81 7.83
C MET A 151 -7.34 -1.75 9.35
N VAL A 152 -7.31 -2.91 10.00
CA VAL A 152 -7.23 -3.02 11.47
C VAL A 152 -6.11 -3.97 11.84
N PHE A 153 -5.31 -3.58 12.84
CA PHE A 153 -4.26 -4.42 13.38
C PHE A 153 -4.76 -5.17 14.62
N GLU A 154 -5.02 -6.46 14.44
CA GLU A 154 -5.53 -7.37 15.47
C GLU A 154 -4.67 -8.64 15.54
N PRO A 155 -3.45 -8.58 16.07
CA PRO A 155 -2.59 -9.75 16.15
C PRO A 155 -3.15 -10.78 17.15
N GLN A 156 -3.35 -12.00 16.67
CA GLN A 156 -3.98 -13.10 17.43
C GLN A 156 -3.23 -13.48 18.72
N VAL A 157 -1.93 -13.18 18.80
CA VAL A 157 -1.08 -13.51 19.94
C VAL A 157 -1.30 -12.58 21.15
N ILE A 158 -1.93 -11.43 20.98
CA ILE A 158 -2.12 -10.45 22.07
C ILE A 158 -3.16 -10.95 23.07
N GLU A 159 -4.26 -11.52 22.63
CA GLU A 159 -5.34 -11.98 23.53
C GLU A 159 -4.88 -13.12 24.44
N PRO A 160 -4.28 -14.22 23.95
CA PRO A 160 -3.68 -15.22 24.83
C PRO A 160 -2.62 -14.67 25.78
N GLY A 161 -1.78 -13.73 25.31
CA GLY A 161 -0.75 -13.09 26.12
C GLY A 161 -1.31 -12.30 27.30
N LYS A 162 -2.41 -11.58 27.11
CA LYS A 162 -3.11 -10.88 28.21
C LYS A 162 -3.60 -11.84 29.29
N TRP A 163 -4.20 -12.97 28.90
CA TRP A 163 -4.68 -13.98 29.85
C TRP A 163 -3.53 -14.64 30.62
N ILE A 164 -2.44 -14.98 29.97
CA ILE A 164 -1.24 -15.54 30.63
C ILE A 164 -0.68 -14.53 31.64
N SER A 165 -0.58 -13.27 31.27
CA SER A 165 -0.09 -12.21 32.15
C SER A 165 -1.01 -11.91 33.34
N LEU A 166 -2.30 -12.20 33.24
CA LEU A 166 -3.25 -12.02 34.33
C LEU A 166 -3.22 -13.14 35.36
N ILE A 167 -2.73 -14.34 34.97
CA ILE A 167 -2.71 -15.55 35.80
C ILE A 167 -1.35 -15.69 36.56
N CYS A 168 -0.28 -15.03 36.06
CA CYS A 168 1.03 -14.98 36.70
C CYS A 168 1.20 -13.78 37.61
#